data_e532fd021fc00a1a4b29993b4eb4ee93
#
_entry.id   e532fd021fc00a1a4b29993b4eb4ee93
#
_cell.length_a   1.000
_cell.length_b   1.000
_cell.length_c   1.000
_cell.angle_alpha   90.00
_cell.angle_beta   90.00
_cell.angle_gamma   90.00
#
_symmetry.space_group_name_H-M   'P 1'
#
loop_
_entity.id
_entity.type
_entity.pdbx_description
1 polymer ?
#
loop_
_entity_poly.entity_id
_entity_poly.type
_entity_poly.pdbx_seq_one_letter_code
_entity_poly.pdbx_strand_id
1 'polypeptide(L)'
;MRKRIVTVFALVLFLMGMAFMTFILTGSIELANPSPNTAPEVIPSLREWQGGFGSFTMGPGSRIAVDSPYAAQLQETATVFQGDLFEVTGHLLPVVTESVPATGDFFLTLLRNTDRGFGKEGYLFNVGNAVVISANTSTGVFYGTRSALQILVQDPAKAHMAKGRARDYPEYQERGFMLDVGRKFFPLSFLEDYVKFMAWYKMDDFQLHLNDNAIDAGKSPDWRHQYAAFRLNSSRFKGLAAKDGSYTEQDIRQLQAVAKAYAVTITPEIDAPAHDLALTQYRPDLASPKYSKEMLDLDNPNTYIFMQAIWDEFLPWFDTSQVHIGADEYALSGADHYRQFINTLDAYLRKKGKTVSMWGSLTVMKSNIKIDTAITIDDWDNSWANPVDMVQQGFHIINANGKLLYIVPKAGYFHDYLDTKLLYEQWEPNIFALANSRLNLLPNDPHLLGGMFAEWNDKLGSVVSDADVHERVKPAMQTLSQKLWSGSTAGMTYDQFQQLAQEIGDAPGTHLPQTTLAGAFNHFAAVFSSYRLNPPEDARQRYQYIHRGLSSS
;
A
#
# COMPACT_ATOMS: atom_id res chain seq x y z
N MET A 1 -84.16 23.27 28.64
CA MET A 1 -82.97 22.40 28.41
C MET A 1 -82.20 22.73 27.13
N ARG A 2 -82.80 22.98 25.96
CA ARG A 2 -82.09 23.23 24.67
C ARG A 2 -81.17 24.49 24.68
N LYS A 3 -81.52 25.59 25.33
CA LYS A 3 -80.69 26.81 25.38
C LYS A 3 -79.37 26.66 26.20
N ARG A 4 -79.34 25.83 27.23
CA ARG A 4 -78.13 25.60 28.03
C ARG A 4 -77.11 24.68 27.35
N ILE A 5 -77.58 23.77 26.51
CA ILE A 5 -76.69 22.85 25.76
C ILE A 5 -75.94 23.62 24.66
N VAL A 6 -76.59 24.57 23.95
CA VAL A 6 -75.97 25.36 22.91
C VAL A 6 -74.88 26.29 23.46
N THR A 7 -75.08 26.86 24.67
CA THR A 7 -74.12 27.76 25.31
C THR A 7 -72.87 27.00 25.78
N VAL A 8 -73.03 25.74 26.27
CA VAL A 8 -71.89 24.91 26.69
C VAL A 8 -71.09 24.46 25.46
N PHE A 9 -71.76 24.11 24.36
CA PHE A 9 -71.08 23.72 23.11
C PHE A 9 -70.30 24.88 22.49
N ALA A 10 -70.84 26.10 22.48
CA ALA A 10 -70.14 27.30 22.00
C ALA A 10 -68.95 27.67 22.87
N LEU A 11 -69.00 27.49 24.20
CA LEU A 11 -67.90 27.74 25.11
C LEU A 11 -66.78 26.71 24.97
N VAL A 12 -67.08 25.43 24.77
CA VAL A 12 -66.10 24.36 24.52
C VAL A 12 -65.39 24.56 23.19
N LEU A 13 -66.10 24.94 22.12
CA LEU A 13 -65.50 25.24 20.82
C LEU A 13 -64.62 26.52 20.85
N PHE A 14 -65.01 27.53 21.67
CA PHE A 14 -64.19 28.74 21.87
C PHE A 14 -62.93 28.45 22.68
N LEU A 15 -63.03 27.63 23.71
CA LEU A 15 -61.86 27.20 24.53
C LEU A 15 -60.94 26.27 23.73
N MET A 16 -61.46 25.39 22.87
CA MET A 16 -60.63 24.58 21.95
C MET A 16 -59.97 25.45 20.89
N GLY A 17 -60.67 26.45 20.33
CA GLY A 17 -60.10 27.40 19.39
C GLY A 17 -58.96 28.27 20.00
N MET A 18 -59.12 28.73 21.26
CA MET A 18 -58.07 29.43 21.98
C MET A 18 -56.89 28.53 22.36
N ALA A 19 -57.12 27.28 22.74
CA ALA A 19 -56.05 26.32 22.99
C ALA A 19 -55.26 25.98 21.71
N PHE A 20 -55.94 25.88 20.56
CA PHE A 20 -55.30 25.66 19.26
C PHE A 20 -54.52 26.87 18.79
N MET A 21 -55.04 28.09 19.03
CA MET A 21 -54.35 29.35 18.69
C MET A 21 -53.15 29.63 19.61
N THR A 22 -53.17 29.22 20.88
CA THR A 22 -52.02 29.31 21.81
C THR A 22 -50.97 28.31 21.44
N PHE A 23 -51.32 27.12 20.92
CA PHE A 23 -50.38 26.12 20.48
C PHE A 23 -49.62 26.54 19.21
N ILE A 24 -50.27 27.35 18.34
CA ILE A 24 -49.65 27.91 17.12
C ILE A 24 -48.75 29.12 17.45
N LEU A 25 -49.05 29.86 18.54
CA LEU A 25 -48.30 31.06 18.94
C LEU A 25 -47.14 30.78 19.89
N THR A 26 -47.02 29.59 20.48
CA THR A 26 -45.90 29.21 21.37
C THR A 26 -44.96 28.16 20.77
N GLY A 27 -45.25 27.70 19.55
CA GLY A 27 -44.26 26.93 18.74
C GLY A 27 -43.20 27.91 18.25
N SER A 28 -42.26 28.28 19.10
CA SER A 28 -40.95 28.78 18.68
C SER A 28 -40.37 27.71 17.77
N ILE A 29 -40.41 27.90 16.48
CA ILE A 29 -39.51 27.17 15.60
C ILE A 29 -38.13 27.64 16.05
N GLU A 30 -37.51 26.94 16.98
CA GLU A 30 -36.06 27.01 17.14
C GLU A 30 -35.51 26.62 15.76
N LEU A 31 -35.16 27.62 14.98
CA LEU A 31 -34.27 27.45 13.85
C LEU A 31 -33.00 26.92 14.47
N ALA A 32 -32.85 25.58 14.47
CA ALA A 32 -31.61 24.94 14.89
C ALA A 32 -30.48 25.67 14.14
N ASN A 33 -29.57 26.28 14.88
CA ASN A 33 -28.40 26.87 14.26
C ASN A 33 -27.74 25.78 13.42
N PRO A 34 -27.42 26.01 12.14
CA PRO A 34 -26.85 25.00 11.30
C PRO A 34 -25.57 24.48 11.96
N SER A 35 -25.48 23.17 12.16
CA SER A 35 -24.26 22.54 12.66
C SER A 35 -23.17 22.60 11.58
N PRO A 36 -21.90 22.77 11.96
CA PRO A 36 -20.79 22.63 11.02
C PRO A 36 -20.82 21.28 10.33
N ASN A 37 -20.36 21.23 9.09
CA ASN A 37 -20.27 19.99 8.32
C ASN A 37 -19.36 18.98 9.01
N THR A 38 -19.76 17.72 9.05
CA THR A 38 -18.91 16.60 9.44
C THR A 38 -17.77 16.38 8.43
N ALA A 39 -16.73 15.68 8.84
CA ALA A 39 -15.66 15.29 7.94
C ALA A 39 -16.22 14.41 6.81
N PRO A 40 -15.83 14.66 5.55
CA PRO A 40 -16.15 13.74 4.47
C PRO A 40 -15.43 12.40 4.70
N GLU A 41 -16.10 11.32 4.39
CA GLU A 41 -15.57 9.97 4.53
C GLU A 41 -14.68 9.66 3.33
N VAL A 42 -13.44 9.31 3.56
CA VAL A 42 -12.44 8.91 2.54
C VAL A 42 -11.50 7.85 3.13
N ILE A 43 -10.82 7.08 2.30
CA ILE A 43 -9.82 6.10 2.71
C ILE A 43 -8.48 6.46 2.05
N PRO A 44 -7.44 6.70 2.83
CA PRO A 44 -7.42 6.89 4.30
C PRO A 44 -8.15 8.16 4.72
N SER A 45 -8.74 8.14 5.93
CA SER A 45 -9.54 9.25 6.47
C SER A 45 -8.69 10.49 6.71
N LEU A 46 -9.33 11.66 6.51
CA LEU A 46 -8.71 12.95 6.81
C LEU A 46 -8.41 13.08 8.31
N ARG A 47 -7.23 13.57 8.64
CA ARG A 47 -6.79 13.65 10.06
C ARG A 47 -7.44 14.80 10.80
N GLU A 48 -7.15 16.02 10.45
CA GLU A 48 -7.59 17.21 11.18
C GLU A 48 -8.67 17.93 10.36
N TRP A 49 -9.94 17.69 10.65
CA TRP A 49 -11.05 18.34 9.97
C TRP A 49 -11.70 19.42 10.82
N GLN A 50 -11.91 20.57 10.21
CA GLN A 50 -12.75 21.65 10.74
C GLN A 50 -13.88 21.94 9.78
N GLY A 51 -15.11 21.58 10.14
CA GLY A 51 -16.30 21.81 9.32
C GLY A 51 -16.63 23.29 9.11
N GLY A 52 -17.04 23.59 7.90
CA GLY A 52 -17.69 24.85 7.52
C GLY A 52 -19.21 24.68 7.40
N PHE A 53 -19.86 25.60 6.68
CA PHE A 53 -21.30 25.57 6.45
C PHE A 53 -21.61 25.55 4.94
N GLY A 54 -22.58 24.72 4.57
CA GLY A 54 -23.00 24.55 3.17
C GLY A 54 -22.03 23.71 2.34
N SER A 55 -22.15 23.75 1.02
CA SER A 55 -21.39 22.94 0.09
C SER A 55 -20.69 23.76 -0.99
N PHE A 56 -19.59 23.25 -1.52
CA PHE A 56 -19.03 23.58 -2.81
C PHE A 56 -19.84 22.85 -3.89
N THR A 57 -19.97 23.44 -5.05
CA THR A 57 -20.59 22.81 -6.21
C THR A 57 -19.71 23.01 -7.43
N MET A 58 -19.30 21.89 -8.03
CA MET A 58 -18.68 21.87 -9.36
C MET A 58 -19.76 22.11 -10.41
N GLY A 59 -19.53 23.02 -11.32
CA GLY A 59 -20.47 23.39 -12.38
C GLY A 59 -19.80 23.55 -13.76
N PRO A 60 -20.57 23.93 -14.80
CA PRO A 60 -20.04 24.03 -16.17
C PRO A 60 -18.89 25.04 -16.35
N GLY A 61 -18.74 25.99 -15.42
CA GLY A 61 -17.65 26.98 -15.44
C GLY A 61 -16.45 26.60 -14.55
N SER A 62 -16.48 25.43 -13.91
CA SER A 62 -15.38 24.97 -13.05
C SER A 62 -14.14 24.64 -13.86
N ARG A 63 -12.98 24.87 -13.26
CA ARG A 63 -11.65 24.67 -13.87
C ARG A 63 -10.71 24.03 -12.86
N ILE A 64 -9.67 23.40 -13.37
CA ILE A 64 -8.49 23.04 -12.58
C ILE A 64 -7.50 24.20 -12.78
N ALA A 65 -7.35 25.05 -11.77
CA ALA A 65 -6.48 26.21 -11.81
C ALA A 65 -5.18 25.91 -11.07
N VAL A 66 -4.07 26.08 -11.77
CA VAL A 66 -2.72 25.89 -11.21
C VAL A 66 -2.13 27.25 -10.87
N ASP A 67 -1.63 27.42 -9.64
CA ASP A 67 -1.03 28.68 -9.19
C ASP A 67 0.20 29.05 -10.03
N SER A 68 0.16 30.23 -10.64
CA SER A 68 1.12 30.71 -11.63
C SER A 68 2.59 30.55 -11.22
N PRO A 69 3.02 30.86 -9.98
CA PRO A 69 4.41 30.67 -9.56
C PRO A 69 4.87 29.22 -9.55
N TYR A 70 3.95 28.26 -9.49
CA TYR A 70 4.21 26.84 -9.35
C TYR A 70 3.72 26.01 -10.55
N ALA A 71 3.33 26.67 -11.64
CA ALA A 71 2.74 26.01 -12.81
C ALA A 71 3.59 24.86 -13.36
N ALA A 72 4.91 25.08 -13.53
CA ALA A 72 5.81 24.04 -14.02
C ALA A 72 5.90 22.82 -13.10
N GLN A 73 5.79 23.00 -11.79
CA GLN A 73 5.90 21.92 -10.79
C GLN A 73 4.59 21.14 -10.63
N LEU A 74 3.45 21.74 -10.93
CA LEU A 74 2.12 21.18 -10.69
C LEU A 74 1.39 20.76 -11.97
N GLN A 75 1.96 21.00 -13.16
CA GLN A 75 1.31 20.71 -14.45
C GLN A 75 1.01 19.22 -14.59
N GLU A 76 1.96 18.33 -14.22
CA GLU A 76 1.76 16.89 -14.29
C GLU A 76 0.62 16.45 -13.35
N THR A 77 0.65 16.91 -12.09
CA THR A 77 -0.42 16.66 -11.11
C THR A 77 -1.79 17.14 -11.60
N ALA A 78 -1.85 18.33 -12.20
CA ALA A 78 -3.09 18.88 -12.75
C ALA A 78 -3.63 18.06 -13.93
N THR A 79 -2.73 17.55 -14.79
CA THR A 79 -3.10 16.71 -15.94
C THR A 79 -3.61 15.34 -15.48
N VAL A 80 -2.94 14.70 -14.52
CA VAL A 80 -3.43 13.44 -13.92
C VAL A 80 -4.79 13.67 -13.24
N PHE A 81 -4.90 14.74 -12.44
CA PHE A 81 -6.17 15.07 -11.79
C PHE A 81 -7.29 15.33 -12.77
N GLN A 82 -7.02 15.98 -13.91
CA GLN A 82 -7.99 16.21 -14.99
C GLN A 82 -8.52 14.90 -15.55
N GLY A 83 -7.62 13.95 -15.86
CA GLY A 83 -8.00 12.65 -16.40
C GLY A 83 -8.84 11.85 -15.41
N ASP A 84 -8.38 11.73 -14.17
CA ASP A 84 -9.08 10.98 -13.13
C ASP A 84 -10.42 11.63 -12.75
N LEU A 85 -10.51 12.97 -12.77
CA LEU A 85 -11.75 13.70 -12.54
C LEU A 85 -12.77 13.43 -13.66
N PHE A 86 -12.30 13.35 -14.91
CA PHE A 86 -13.14 12.97 -16.03
C PHE A 86 -13.69 11.55 -15.88
N GLU A 87 -12.84 10.58 -15.51
CA GLU A 87 -13.27 9.21 -15.25
C GLU A 87 -14.32 9.11 -14.12
N VAL A 88 -14.15 9.89 -13.06
CA VAL A 88 -15.10 9.92 -11.94
C VAL A 88 -16.41 10.60 -12.30
N THR A 89 -16.37 11.77 -12.97
CA THR A 89 -17.52 12.67 -13.08
C THR A 89 -18.12 12.74 -14.48
N GLY A 90 -17.39 12.31 -15.51
CA GLY A 90 -17.73 12.52 -16.92
C GLY A 90 -17.52 13.96 -17.41
N HIS A 91 -16.96 14.86 -16.58
CA HIS A 91 -16.73 16.26 -16.92
C HIS A 91 -15.24 16.56 -17.13
N LEU A 92 -14.86 16.91 -18.35
CA LEU A 92 -13.50 17.34 -18.68
C LEU A 92 -13.35 18.83 -18.34
N LEU A 93 -12.75 19.13 -17.18
CA LEU A 93 -12.48 20.52 -16.78
C LEU A 93 -11.19 21.03 -17.45
N PRO A 94 -11.17 22.31 -17.94
CA PRO A 94 -9.94 22.88 -18.49
C PRO A 94 -8.90 23.10 -17.38
N VAL A 95 -7.63 22.78 -17.68
CA VAL A 95 -6.48 23.15 -16.86
C VAL A 95 -6.02 24.56 -17.28
N VAL A 96 -5.97 25.48 -16.32
CA VAL A 96 -5.56 26.89 -16.55
C VAL A 96 -4.51 27.32 -15.53
N THR A 97 -3.76 28.35 -15.86
CA THR A 97 -2.78 28.96 -14.93
C THR A 97 -3.37 30.28 -14.41
N GLU A 98 -3.48 30.41 -13.09
CA GLU A 98 -4.07 31.56 -12.42
C GLU A 98 -3.27 31.94 -11.17
N SER A 99 -3.40 33.16 -10.69
CA SER A 99 -2.75 33.58 -9.43
C SER A 99 -3.68 33.53 -8.22
N VAL A 100 -4.98 33.39 -8.44
CA VAL A 100 -6.02 33.29 -7.41
C VAL A 100 -7.16 32.38 -7.90
N PRO A 101 -7.80 31.60 -7.01
CA PRO A 101 -8.95 30.77 -7.41
C PRO A 101 -10.19 31.60 -7.67
N ALA A 102 -10.96 31.23 -8.69
CA ALA A 102 -12.32 31.69 -8.87
C ALA A 102 -13.33 30.74 -8.18
N THR A 103 -14.57 31.22 -7.99
CA THR A 103 -15.66 30.37 -7.48
C THR A 103 -15.87 29.18 -8.43
N GLY A 104 -15.90 27.97 -7.87
CA GLY A 104 -16.06 26.72 -8.63
C GLY A 104 -14.74 26.06 -9.05
N ASP A 105 -13.60 26.72 -8.89
CA ASP A 105 -12.29 26.14 -9.26
C ASP A 105 -11.81 25.07 -8.28
N PHE A 106 -11.05 24.12 -8.82
CA PHE A 106 -10.05 23.34 -8.06
C PHE A 106 -8.71 24.04 -8.23
N PHE A 107 -8.20 24.65 -7.16
CA PHE A 107 -6.96 25.43 -7.19
C PHE A 107 -5.81 24.66 -6.55
N LEU A 108 -4.78 24.40 -7.33
CA LEU A 108 -3.58 23.65 -6.92
C LEU A 108 -2.42 24.62 -6.70
N THR A 109 -1.81 24.62 -5.51
CA THR A 109 -0.71 25.50 -5.17
C THR A 109 0.29 24.86 -4.24
N LEU A 110 1.50 25.44 -4.12
CA LEU A 110 2.46 25.07 -3.09
C LEU A 110 2.46 26.10 -1.95
N LEU A 111 2.79 25.64 -0.74
CA LEU A 111 2.93 26.53 0.41
C LEU A 111 4.13 27.45 0.23
N ARG A 112 3.96 28.74 0.47
CA ARG A 112 5.04 29.73 0.45
C ARG A 112 6.07 29.48 1.58
N ASN A 113 5.60 29.04 2.72
CA ASN A 113 6.39 28.65 3.87
C ASN A 113 6.17 27.18 4.14
N THR A 114 7.24 26.38 4.16
CA THR A 114 7.20 24.95 4.40
C THR A 114 6.61 24.66 5.78
N ASP A 115 5.58 23.84 5.85
CA ASP A 115 5.09 23.24 7.09
C ASP A 115 5.90 21.96 7.36
N ARG A 116 6.73 21.98 8.41
CA ARG A 116 7.58 20.83 8.76
C ARG A 116 6.79 19.58 9.15
N GLY A 117 5.56 19.74 9.67
CA GLY A 117 4.71 18.63 10.04
C GLY A 117 4.06 17.91 8.87
N PHE A 118 4.15 18.46 7.65
CA PHE A 118 3.62 17.80 6.44
C PHE A 118 4.62 16.86 5.76
N GLY A 119 5.91 17.01 6.04
CA GLY A 119 6.91 16.33 5.24
C GLY A 119 6.77 16.65 3.74
N LYS A 120 6.96 15.65 2.90
CA LYS A 120 6.80 15.76 1.44
C LYS A 120 5.37 15.46 0.96
N GLU A 121 4.51 14.86 1.78
CA GLU A 121 3.25 14.24 1.37
C GLU A 121 2.00 14.87 1.97
N GLY A 122 2.15 15.58 3.10
CA GLY A 122 1.04 16.27 3.75
C GLY A 122 0.53 17.46 2.95
N TYR A 123 -0.74 17.79 3.16
CA TYR A 123 -1.43 18.87 2.45
C TYR A 123 -2.50 19.54 3.31
N LEU A 124 -2.86 20.76 2.92
CA LEU A 124 -4.07 21.44 3.32
C LEU A 124 -5.14 21.24 2.24
N PHE A 125 -6.33 20.86 2.67
CA PHE A 125 -7.50 20.68 1.83
C PHE A 125 -8.60 21.62 2.31
N ASN A 126 -8.84 22.71 1.57
CA ASN A 126 -9.80 23.74 1.95
C ASN A 126 -10.94 23.80 0.92
N VAL A 127 -12.14 23.43 1.37
CA VAL A 127 -13.37 23.49 0.58
C VAL A 127 -14.15 24.74 0.97
N GLY A 128 -14.06 25.76 0.14
CA GLY A 128 -14.77 27.04 0.27
C GLY A 128 -15.70 27.28 -0.92
N ASN A 129 -15.62 28.47 -1.55
CA ASN A 129 -16.23 28.74 -2.85
C ASN A 129 -15.39 28.15 -4.00
N ALA A 130 -14.14 27.83 -3.74
CA ALA A 130 -13.26 26.98 -4.53
C ALA A 130 -12.74 25.87 -3.63
N VAL A 131 -12.26 24.78 -4.25
CA VAL A 131 -11.47 23.74 -3.57
C VAL A 131 -10.00 24.09 -3.72
N VAL A 132 -9.34 24.45 -2.63
CA VAL A 132 -7.91 24.81 -2.63
C VAL A 132 -7.10 23.69 -1.99
N ILE A 133 -6.17 23.12 -2.76
CA ILE A 133 -5.23 22.09 -2.31
C ILE A 133 -3.83 22.71 -2.30
N SER A 134 -3.20 22.74 -1.12
CA SER A 134 -1.87 23.31 -0.96
C SER A 134 -0.96 22.41 -0.13
N ALA A 135 0.30 22.27 -0.53
CA ALA A 135 1.26 21.36 0.10
C ALA A 135 2.69 21.90 0.00
N ASN A 136 3.63 21.24 0.67
CA ASN A 136 5.06 21.55 0.53
C ASN A 136 5.60 21.15 -0.85
N THR A 137 5.03 20.12 -1.47
CA THR A 137 5.49 19.48 -2.71
C THR A 137 4.32 19.14 -3.63
N SER A 138 4.61 18.83 -4.89
CA SER A 138 3.61 18.31 -5.84
C SER A 138 2.99 16.99 -5.38
N THR A 139 3.75 16.12 -4.70
CA THR A 139 3.26 14.86 -4.11
C THR A 139 2.13 15.11 -3.10
N GLY A 140 2.30 16.07 -2.19
CA GLY A 140 1.23 16.41 -1.24
C GLY A 140 0.00 16.98 -1.94
N VAL A 141 0.18 17.83 -2.97
CA VAL A 141 -0.95 18.31 -3.79
C VAL A 141 -1.64 17.14 -4.49
N PHE A 142 -0.88 16.20 -5.04
CA PHE A 142 -1.42 14.99 -5.68
C PHE A 142 -2.30 14.20 -4.71
N TYR A 143 -1.84 13.91 -3.48
CA TYR A 143 -2.65 13.19 -2.48
C TYR A 143 -3.92 13.96 -2.07
N GLY A 144 -3.87 15.29 -2.03
CA GLY A 144 -5.05 16.11 -1.84
C GLY A 144 -6.09 15.96 -2.97
N THR A 145 -5.64 15.75 -4.21
CA THR A 145 -6.56 15.44 -5.33
C THR A 145 -7.23 14.09 -5.17
N ARG A 146 -6.54 13.08 -4.59
CA ARG A 146 -7.15 11.75 -4.30
C ARG A 146 -8.32 11.90 -3.33
N SER A 147 -8.15 12.69 -2.26
CA SER A 147 -9.24 12.98 -1.33
C SER A 147 -10.41 13.69 -2.00
N ALA A 148 -10.14 14.69 -2.86
CA ALA A 148 -11.19 15.37 -3.63
C ALA A 148 -11.99 14.38 -4.50
N LEU A 149 -11.31 13.51 -5.22
CA LEU A 149 -11.95 12.52 -6.09
C LEU A 149 -12.79 11.51 -5.31
N GLN A 150 -12.29 11.01 -4.18
CA GLN A 150 -13.04 10.06 -3.34
C GLN A 150 -14.31 10.69 -2.76
N ILE A 151 -14.29 11.99 -2.39
CA ILE A 151 -15.48 12.73 -1.96
C ILE A 151 -16.49 12.81 -3.11
N LEU A 152 -16.02 13.10 -4.33
CA LEU A 152 -16.90 13.18 -5.51
C LEU A 152 -17.48 11.83 -5.92
N VAL A 153 -16.73 10.74 -5.75
CA VAL A 153 -17.23 9.36 -6.01
C VAL A 153 -18.50 9.08 -5.21
N GLN A 154 -18.54 9.53 -3.95
CA GLN A 154 -19.64 9.26 -3.03
C GLN A 154 -20.83 10.21 -3.19
N ASP A 155 -20.64 11.39 -3.81
CA ASP A 155 -21.75 12.28 -4.11
C ASP A 155 -22.58 11.73 -5.28
N PRO A 156 -23.89 11.51 -5.14
CA PRO A 156 -24.73 10.99 -6.22
C PRO A 156 -24.69 11.85 -7.50
N ALA A 157 -24.51 13.17 -7.36
CA ALA A 157 -24.35 14.08 -8.49
C ALA A 157 -22.89 14.23 -8.95
N LYS A 158 -21.93 13.66 -8.19
CA LYS A 158 -20.49 13.77 -8.42
C LYS A 158 -19.98 15.21 -8.60
N ALA A 159 -20.61 16.14 -7.89
CA ALA A 159 -20.41 17.57 -8.06
C ALA A 159 -20.32 18.35 -6.74
N HIS A 160 -20.69 17.77 -5.60
CA HIS A 160 -20.77 18.48 -4.33
C HIS A 160 -19.71 18.02 -3.33
N MET A 161 -19.22 18.98 -2.55
CA MET A 161 -18.34 18.71 -1.40
C MET A 161 -18.77 19.56 -0.20
N ALA A 162 -18.84 18.97 0.99
CA ALA A 162 -19.07 19.70 2.24
C ALA A 162 -17.96 20.74 2.46
N LYS A 163 -18.34 22.00 2.75
CA LYS A 163 -17.36 23.06 3.07
C LYS A 163 -16.68 22.79 4.39
N GLY A 164 -15.38 23.04 4.44
CA GLY A 164 -14.54 22.85 5.60
C GLY A 164 -13.07 22.85 5.21
N ARG A 165 -12.22 22.52 6.16
CA ARG A 165 -10.78 22.41 5.90
C ARG A 165 -10.18 21.23 6.65
N ALA A 166 -9.24 20.56 6.01
CA ALA A 166 -8.43 19.53 6.63
C ALA A 166 -6.96 19.90 6.58
N ARG A 167 -6.21 19.45 7.59
CA ARG A 167 -4.77 19.31 7.58
C ARG A 167 -4.49 17.82 7.62
N ASP A 168 -3.95 17.26 6.54
CA ASP A 168 -3.82 15.82 6.33
C ASP A 168 -2.38 15.44 5.95
N TYR A 169 -1.87 14.38 6.54
CA TYR A 169 -0.48 13.93 6.38
C TYR A 169 -0.32 12.49 6.87
N PRO A 170 0.63 11.71 6.33
CA PRO A 170 0.84 10.34 6.74
C PRO A 170 1.42 10.23 8.16
N GLU A 171 1.02 9.19 8.89
CA GLU A 171 1.63 8.82 10.18
C GLU A 171 3.00 8.17 9.96
N TYR A 172 3.11 7.32 8.95
CA TYR A 172 4.31 6.58 8.61
C TYR A 172 4.81 6.95 7.22
N GLN A 173 6.13 7.00 7.06
CA GLN A 173 6.76 7.34 5.79
C GLN A 173 6.76 6.18 4.80
N GLU A 174 6.69 4.94 5.28
CA GLU A 174 6.66 3.74 4.44
C GLU A 174 5.26 3.11 4.47
N ARG A 175 4.64 3.00 3.30
CA ARG A 175 3.31 2.42 3.09
C ARG A 175 3.39 1.50 1.88
N GLY A 176 4.05 0.35 2.11
CA GLY A 176 4.52 -0.55 1.07
C GLY A 176 3.51 -1.64 0.68
N PHE A 177 3.61 -2.05 -0.56
CA PHE A 177 3.05 -3.29 -1.08
C PHE A 177 4.09 -4.01 -1.92
N MET A 178 4.37 -5.29 -1.63
CA MET A 178 5.23 -6.14 -2.42
C MET A 178 4.40 -7.14 -3.23
N LEU A 179 4.75 -7.31 -4.51
CA LEU A 179 4.14 -8.27 -5.42
C LEU A 179 5.20 -9.26 -5.93
N ASP A 180 4.97 -10.55 -5.72
CA ASP A 180 5.79 -11.62 -6.28
C ASP A 180 5.53 -11.78 -7.78
N VAL A 181 6.23 -10.99 -8.59
CA VAL A 181 6.25 -11.15 -10.03
C VAL A 181 7.22 -12.25 -10.48
N GLY A 182 8.09 -12.71 -9.58
CA GLY A 182 9.05 -13.77 -9.79
C GLY A 182 8.38 -15.10 -10.09
N ARG A 183 7.50 -15.59 -9.20
CA ARG A 183 6.81 -16.86 -9.38
C ARG A 183 5.62 -16.78 -10.32
N LYS A 184 5.02 -15.60 -10.53
CA LYS A 184 3.93 -15.35 -11.45
C LYS A 184 4.18 -14.10 -12.28
N PHE A 185 4.16 -14.23 -13.60
CA PHE A 185 4.24 -13.07 -14.49
C PHE A 185 2.91 -12.30 -14.50
N PHE A 186 3.00 -10.99 -14.37
CA PHE A 186 1.88 -10.06 -14.55
C PHE A 186 2.14 -9.17 -15.76
N PRO A 187 1.13 -8.92 -16.62
CA PRO A 187 1.28 -7.97 -17.73
C PRO A 187 1.63 -6.56 -17.22
N LEU A 188 2.40 -5.81 -18.02
CA LEU A 188 2.76 -4.42 -17.67
C LEU A 188 1.54 -3.56 -17.34
N SER A 189 0.44 -3.71 -18.08
CA SER A 189 -0.82 -2.98 -17.83
C SER A 189 -1.40 -3.25 -16.45
N PHE A 190 -1.26 -4.46 -15.93
CA PHE A 190 -1.67 -4.79 -14.57
C PHE A 190 -0.82 -4.04 -13.54
N LEU A 191 0.51 -3.98 -13.72
CA LEU A 191 1.40 -3.24 -12.83
C LEU A 191 1.12 -1.74 -12.87
N GLU A 192 0.85 -1.17 -14.05
CA GLU A 192 0.47 0.23 -14.21
C GLU A 192 -0.86 0.56 -13.50
N ASP A 193 -1.85 -0.33 -13.61
CA ASP A 193 -3.11 -0.19 -12.90
C ASP A 193 -2.94 -0.33 -11.37
N TYR A 194 -2.01 -1.19 -10.93
CA TYR A 194 -1.68 -1.30 -9.51
C TYR A 194 -1.00 -0.04 -8.95
N VAL A 195 -0.14 0.60 -9.71
CA VAL A 195 0.41 1.92 -9.34
C VAL A 195 -0.71 2.93 -9.10
N LYS A 196 -1.70 3.02 -10.01
CA LYS A 196 -2.85 3.92 -9.83
C LYS A 196 -3.70 3.54 -8.62
N PHE A 197 -3.91 2.23 -8.41
CA PHE A 197 -4.68 1.70 -7.29
C PHE A 197 -4.00 1.97 -5.94
N MET A 198 -2.67 1.80 -5.84
CA MET A 198 -1.89 2.19 -4.67
C MET A 198 -2.00 3.69 -4.38
N ALA A 199 -1.79 4.51 -5.40
CA ALA A 199 -1.91 5.97 -5.31
C ALA A 199 -3.31 6.44 -4.88
N TRP A 200 -4.37 5.75 -5.30
CA TRP A 200 -5.75 6.00 -4.92
C TRP A 200 -5.96 5.92 -3.40
N TYR A 201 -5.27 4.98 -2.77
CA TYR A 201 -5.26 4.74 -1.34
C TYR A 201 -4.02 5.33 -0.63
N LYS A 202 -3.26 6.22 -1.30
CA LYS A 202 -2.08 6.90 -0.74
C LYS A 202 -0.97 5.95 -0.23
N MET A 203 -0.86 4.75 -0.83
CA MET A 203 0.33 3.91 -0.67
C MET A 203 1.45 4.44 -1.56
N ASP A 204 2.72 4.29 -1.18
CA ASP A 204 3.84 5.00 -1.81
C ASP A 204 5.02 4.15 -2.27
N ASP A 205 5.14 2.90 -1.82
CA ASP A 205 6.21 1.99 -2.26
C ASP A 205 5.66 0.68 -2.84
N PHE A 206 5.95 0.45 -4.12
CA PHE A 206 5.61 -0.77 -4.85
C PHE A 206 6.87 -1.60 -5.07
N GLN A 207 7.11 -2.57 -4.19
CA GLN A 207 8.23 -3.48 -4.31
C GLN A 207 7.89 -4.60 -5.29
N LEU A 208 8.74 -4.80 -6.29
CA LEU A 208 8.64 -5.90 -7.25
C LEU A 208 9.67 -6.96 -6.93
N HIS A 209 9.23 -8.12 -6.48
CA HIS A 209 10.06 -9.30 -6.25
C HIS A 209 10.34 -9.98 -7.60
N LEU A 210 11.52 -9.70 -8.19
CA LEU A 210 11.80 -9.92 -9.61
C LEU A 210 12.37 -11.31 -9.93
N ASN A 211 12.78 -12.10 -8.94
CA ASN A 211 13.27 -13.46 -9.15
C ASN A 211 12.88 -14.37 -7.99
N ASP A 212 12.51 -15.59 -8.34
CA ASP A 212 12.31 -16.65 -7.37
C ASP A 212 12.15 -18.01 -8.07
N ASN A 213 11.92 -19.07 -7.29
CA ASN A 213 11.79 -20.45 -7.74
C ASN A 213 10.60 -21.18 -7.12
N ALA A 214 10.25 -22.30 -7.70
CA ALA A 214 9.16 -23.14 -7.23
C ALA A 214 9.38 -23.65 -5.81
N ILE A 215 8.36 -23.52 -4.95
CA ILE A 215 8.34 -24.13 -3.62
C ILE A 215 7.83 -25.56 -3.71
N ASP A 216 6.64 -25.79 -4.29
CA ASP A 216 6.01 -27.10 -4.40
C ASP A 216 5.76 -27.53 -5.85
N ALA A 217 4.95 -26.75 -6.56
CA ALA A 217 4.66 -26.99 -7.98
C ALA A 217 5.88 -26.64 -8.84
N GLY A 218 6.08 -27.38 -9.94
CA GLY A 218 7.23 -27.13 -10.83
C GLY A 218 8.58 -27.64 -10.30
N LYS A 219 8.62 -28.33 -9.14
CA LYS A 219 9.82 -29.03 -8.70
C LYS A 219 10.16 -30.18 -9.65
N SER A 220 11.44 -30.36 -9.90
CA SER A 220 12.01 -31.43 -10.73
C SER A 220 13.10 -32.16 -9.95
N PRO A 221 13.28 -33.49 -10.16
CA PRO A 221 14.44 -34.21 -9.62
C PRO A 221 15.78 -33.64 -10.13
N ASP A 222 15.80 -33.10 -11.32
CA ASP A 222 16.93 -32.32 -11.84
C ASP A 222 16.63 -30.82 -11.64
N TRP A 223 17.34 -30.20 -10.70
CA TRP A 223 17.22 -28.79 -10.36
C TRP A 223 17.35 -27.84 -11.58
N ARG A 224 18.07 -28.25 -12.62
CA ARG A 224 18.23 -27.47 -13.86
C ARG A 224 16.94 -27.34 -14.66
N HIS A 225 15.94 -28.17 -14.37
CA HIS A 225 14.62 -28.17 -15.01
C HIS A 225 13.50 -27.77 -14.04
N GLN A 226 13.84 -27.45 -12.79
CA GLN A 226 12.87 -26.92 -11.84
C GLN A 226 12.48 -25.49 -12.27
N TYR A 227 11.22 -25.12 -12.05
CA TYR A 227 10.78 -23.77 -12.37
C TYR A 227 11.54 -22.73 -11.53
N ALA A 228 12.06 -21.73 -12.20
CA ALA A 228 12.68 -20.56 -11.65
C ALA A 228 12.54 -19.39 -12.64
N ALA A 229 12.38 -18.20 -12.14
CA ALA A 229 12.20 -17.04 -12.99
C ALA A 229 13.09 -15.88 -12.55
N PHE A 230 13.56 -15.14 -13.53
CA PHE A 230 14.14 -13.80 -13.40
C PHE A 230 13.41 -12.91 -14.40
N ARG A 231 12.83 -11.81 -13.96
CA ARG A 231 11.84 -11.08 -14.76
C ARG A 231 12.40 -9.95 -15.63
N LEU A 232 13.66 -9.63 -15.54
CA LEU A 232 14.25 -8.58 -16.37
C LEU A 232 14.99 -9.18 -17.58
N ASN A 233 14.67 -8.69 -18.79
CA ASN A 233 15.18 -9.22 -20.04
C ASN A 233 16.19 -8.27 -20.69
N SER A 234 17.46 -8.63 -20.64
CA SER A 234 18.56 -7.87 -21.20
C SER A 234 19.32 -8.68 -22.26
N SER A 235 19.83 -7.99 -23.26
CA SER A 235 20.72 -8.59 -24.26
C SER A 235 22.08 -9.00 -23.68
N ARG A 236 22.53 -8.39 -22.58
CA ARG A 236 23.78 -8.73 -21.89
C ARG A 236 23.69 -10.09 -21.18
N PHE A 237 22.53 -10.43 -20.63
CA PHE A 237 22.26 -11.70 -19.95
C PHE A 237 21.28 -12.55 -20.76
N LYS A 238 21.61 -12.77 -22.04
CA LYS A 238 20.73 -13.52 -22.95
C LYS A 238 20.44 -14.92 -22.43
N GLY A 239 19.14 -15.20 -22.23
CA GLY A 239 18.66 -16.51 -21.75
C GLY A 239 18.49 -16.60 -20.23
N LEU A 240 18.78 -15.53 -19.46
CA LEU A 240 18.48 -15.44 -18.03
C LEU A 240 16.97 -15.21 -17.80
N ALA A 241 16.37 -14.31 -18.58
CA ALA A 241 14.96 -13.95 -18.41
C ALA A 241 14.03 -15.16 -18.57
N ALA A 242 12.99 -15.20 -17.74
CA ALA A 242 11.97 -16.24 -17.73
C ALA A 242 11.21 -16.30 -19.06
N LYS A 243 10.85 -17.52 -19.49
CA LYS A 243 10.21 -17.76 -20.79
C LYS A 243 8.70 -17.54 -20.77
N ASP A 244 8.08 -17.60 -19.61
CA ASP A 244 6.65 -17.39 -19.39
C ASP A 244 6.25 -15.91 -19.29
N GLY A 245 7.24 -15.01 -19.30
CA GLY A 245 7.08 -13.56 -19.32
C GLY A 245 8.24 -12.84 -18.66
N SER A 246 8.56 -11.66 -19.15
CA SER A 246 9.64 -10.82 -18.63
C SER A 246 9.43 -9.37 -19.07
N TYR A 247 10.07 -8.44 -18.37
CA TYR A 247 10.01 -7.01 -18.66
C TYR A 247 11.29 -6.55 -19.34
N THR A 248 11.14 -5.76 -20.39
CA THR A 248 12.25 -5.07 -21.06
C THR A 248 12.58 -3.76 -20.33
N GLU A 249 13.71 -3.14 -20.67
CA GLU A 249 14.04 -1.80 -20.19
C GLU A 249 12.93 -0.78 -20.51
N GLN A 250 12.33 -0.89 -21.70
CA GLN A 250 11.24 -0.02 -22.12
C GLN A 250 10.01 -0.20 -21.23
N ASP A 251 9.65 -1.44 -20.88
CA ASP A 251 8.52 -1.73 -19.98
C ASP A 251 8.75 -1.13 -18.58
N ILE A 252 9.95 -1.28 -18.03
CA ILE A 252 10.30 -0.71 -16.72
C ILE A 252 10.26 0.82 -16.75
N ARG A 253 10.80 1.45 -17.81
CA ARG A 253 10.74 2.91 -17.95
C ARG A 253 9.32 3.43 -18.09
N GLN A 254 8.45 2.70 -18.80
CA GLN A 254 7.03 3.04 -18.92
C GLN A 254 6.33 2.92 -17.56
N LEU A 255 6.54 1.83 -16.83
CA LEU A 255 6.01 1.65 -15.48
C LEU A 255 6.45 2.78 -14.54
N GLN A 256 7.73 3.16 -14.60
CA GLN A 256 8.28 4.25 -13.79
C GLN A 256 7.71 5.62 -14.14
N ALA A 257 7.40 5.87 -15.40
CA ALA A 257 6.74 7.11 -15.82
C ALA A 257 5.34 7.22 -15.21
N VAL A 258 4.57 6.11 -15.20
CA VAL A 258 3.27 6.05 -14.53
C VAL A 258 3.45 6.22 -13.01
N ALA A 259 4.37 5.50 -12.41
CA ALA A 259 4.63 5.55 -10.96
C ALA A 259 4.99 6.97 -10.49
N LYS A 260 5.84 7.67 -11.24
CA LYS A 260 6.20 9.06 -10.96
C LYS A 260 4.99 9.99 -11.02
N ALA A 261 4.14 9.85 -12.05
CA ALA A 261 2.94 10.67 -12.23
C ALA A 261 1.91 10.46 -11.10
N TYR A 262 1.89 9.27 -10.52
CA TYR A 262 1.00 8.86 -9.44
C TYR A 262 1.66 8.83 -8.04
N ALA A 263 2.86 9.41 -7.90
CA ALA A 263 3.58 9.53 -6.62
C ALA A 263 3.84 8.19 -5.90
N VAL A 264 4.09 7.12 -6.66
CA VAL A 264 4.49 5.80 -6.17
C VAL A 264 5.95 5.54 -6.55
N THR A 265 6.72 4.99 -5.65
CA THR A 265 8.09 4.50 -5.91
C THR A 265 8.03 3.05 -6.37
N ILE A 266 8.79 2.68 -7.39
CA ILE A 266 9.01 1.28 -7.75
C ILE A 266 10.33 0.84 -7.13
N THR A 267 10.26 -0.06 -6.15
CA THR A 267 11.45 -0.63 -5.51
C THR A 267 11.77 -1.99 -6.14
N PRO A 268 12.86 -2.12 -6.94
CA PRO A 268 13.26 -3.39 -7.49
C PRO A 268 13.87 -4.27 -6.40
N GLU A 269 13.40 -5.51 -6.31
CA GLU A 269 14.02 -6.55 -5.52
C GLU A 269 14.67 -7.58 -6.43
N ILE A 270 15.98 -7.76 -6.28
CA ILE A 270 16.72 -8.92 -6.84
C ILE A 270 17.21 -9.71 -5.64
N ASP A 271 16.49 -10.77 -5.36
CA ASP A 271 16.74 -11.60 -4.20
C ASP A 271 17.99 -12.44 -4.38
N ALA A 272 18.89 -12.38 -3.40
CA ALA A 272 20.13 -13.13 -3.27
C ALA A 272 20.63 -13.08 -1.81
N PRO A 273 21.31 -14.13 -1.32
CA PRO A 273 21.94 -15.26 -2.01
C PRO A 273 21.15 -16.56 -1.97
N ALA A 274 19.91 -16.58 -1.51
CA ALA A 274 18.96 -17.68 -1.66
C ALA A 274 17.86 -17.28 -2.67
N HIS A 275 16.91 -18.20 -2.94
CA HIS A 275 15.87 -18.00 -3.97
C HIS A 275 16.42 -17.75 -5.39
N ASP A 276 17.67 -18.12 -5.62
CA ASP A 276 18.48 -17.77 -6.78
C ASP A 276 18.53 -18.87 -7.86
N LEU A 277 17.56 -19.78 -7.88
CA LEU A 277 17.62 -20.90 -8.82
C LEU A 277 17.69 -20.44 -10.28
N ALA A 278 17.07 -19.33 -10.65
CA ALA A 278 17.18 -18.75 -11.99
C ALA A 278 18.63 -18.33 -12.30
N LEU A 279 19.32 -17.72 -11.35
CA LEU A 279 20.71 -17.30 -11.48
C LEU A 279 21.66 -18.50 -11.51
N THR A 280 21.41 -19.51 -10.67
CA THR A 280 22.25 -20.71 -10.62
C THR A 280 21.99 -21.64 -11.82
N GLN A 281 20.79 -21.69 -12.39
CA GLN A 281 20.54 -22.36 -13.67
C GLN A 281 21.27 -21.68 -14.82
N TYR A 282 21.32 -20.35 -14.83
CA TYR A 282 22.06 -19.57 -15.82
C TYR A 282 23.58 -19.71 -15.65
N ARG A 283 24.09 -19.74 -14.40
CA ARG A 283 25.49 -19.89 -14.01
C ARG A 283 25.66 -21.07 -13.02
N PRO A 284 25.64 -22.33 -13.54
CA PRO A 284 25.72 -23.52 -12.68
C PRO A 284 26.99 -23.62 -11.84
N ASP A 285 28.05 -22.93 -12.25
CA ASP A 285 29.31 -22.83 -11.53
C ASP A 285 29.22 -21.97 -10.25
N LEU A 286 28.14 -21.17 -10.09
CA LEU A 286 27.86 -20.35 -8.92
C LEU A 286 26.87 -21.01 -7.96
N ALA A 287 26.28 -22.16 -8.32
CA ALA A 287 25.39 -22.89 -7.42
C ALA A 287 26.17 -23.49 -6.23
N SER A 288 25.68 -23.29 -5.03
CA SER A 288 26.35 -23.79 -3.82
C SER A 288 26.66 -25.30 -3.92
N PRO A 289 27.91 -25.72 -3.72
CA PRO A 289 28.25 -27.13 -3.60
C PRO A 289 27.90 -27.71 -2.22
N LYS A 290 27.73 -26.85 -1.20
CA LYS A 290 27.52 -27.23 0.19
C LYS A 290 26.03 -27.24 0.58
N TYR A 291 25.21 -26.36 -0.04
CA TYR A 291 23.84 -26.12 0.34
C TYR A 291 22.87 -26.43 -0.81
N SER A 292 21.67 -25.90 -0.77
CA SER A 292 20.70 -26.03 -1.85
C SER A 292 21.22 -25.40 -3.16
N LYS A 293 20.79 -25.93 -4.31
CA LYS A 293 21.15 -25.40 -5.62
C LYS A 293 20.46 -24.07 -5.96
N GLU A 294 19.49 -23.68 -5.19
CA GLU A 294 18.88 -22.35 -5.23
C GLU A 294 19.66 -21.29 -4.42
N MET A 295 20.77 -21.69 -3.80
CA MET A 295 21.66 -20.80 -3.07
C MET A 295 22.96 -20.56 -3.84
N LEU A 296 23.42 -19.33 -3.87
CA LEU A 296 24.71 -18.96 -4.42
C LEU A 296 25.86 -19.46 -3.56
N ASP A 297 26.97 -19.86 -4.18
CA ASP A 297 28.22 -20.22 -3.52
C ASP A 297 28.97 -18.96 -3.08
N LEU A 298 28.86 -18.60 -1.82
CA LEU A 298 29.51 -17.40 -1.27
C LEU A 298 31.02 -17.60 -0.98
N ASP A 299 31.55 -18.81 -1.12
CA ASP A 299 33.00 -19.08 -1.12
C ASP A 299 33.62 -18.79 -2.51
N ASN A 300 32.79 -18.69 -3.55
CA ASN A 300 33.23 -18.41 -4.91
C ASN A 300 33.31 -16.91 -5.18
N PRO A 301 34.50 -16.30 -5.43
CA PRO A 301 34.60 -14.88 -5.70
C PRO A 301 33.85 -14.43 -6.97
N ASN A 302 33.59 -15.35 -7.92
CA ASN A 302 32.81 -15.03 -9.11
C ASN A 302 31.35 -14.74 -8.80
N THR A 303 30.81 -15.21 -7.67
CA THR A 303 29.47 -14.86 -7.20
C THR A 303 29.32 -13.37 -7.01
N TYR A 304 30.27 -12.75 -6.34
CA TYR A 304 30.25 -11.30 -6.09
C TYR A 304 30.38 -10.49 -7.40
N ILE A 305 31.27 -10.92 -8.29
CA ILE A 305 31.46 -10.30 -9.61
C ILE A 305 30.17 -10.40 -10.45
N PHE A 306 29.52 -11.56 -10.40
CA PHE A 306 28.29 -11.80 -11.14
C PHE A 306 27.12 -10.97 -10.59
N MET A 307 26.93 -10.92 -9.27
CA MET A 307 25.87 -10.08 -8.67
C MET A 307 26.09 -8.60 -8.92
N GLN A 308 27.33 -8.12 -8.87
CA GLN A 308 27.65 -6.73 -9.26
C GLN A 308 27.33 -6.48 -10.74
N ALA A 309 27.60 -7.44 -11.62
CA ALA A 309 27.28 -7.33 -13.04
C ALA A 309 25.76 -7.35 -13.33
N ILE A 310 24.97 -8.09 -12.55
CA ILE A 310 23.51 -8.06 -12.57
C ILE A 310 23.02 -6.67 -12.18
N TRP A 311 23.47 -6.14 -11.05
CA TRP A 311 23.08 -4.79 -10.62
C TRP A 311 23.58 -3.69 -11.57
N ASP A 312 24.76 -3.83 -12.18
CA ASP A 312 25.24 -2.88 -13.20
C ASP A 312 24.35 -2.80 -14.44
N GLU A 313 23.77 -3.91 -14.82
CA GLU A 313 22.87 -3.98 -15.97
C GLU A 313 21.50 -3.42 -15.66
N PHE A 314 20.89 -3.83 -14.54
CA PHE A 314 19.48 -3.57 -14.31
C PHE A 314 19.22 -2.31 -13.46
N LEU A 315 20.17 -1.90 -12.61
CA LEU A 315 20.01 -0.72 -11.78
C LEU A 315 19.69 0.57 -12.55
N PRO A 316 20.30 0.83 -13.74
CA PRO A 316 19.97 2.01 -14.54
C PRO A 316 18.54 2.02 -15.10
N TRP A 317 17.83 0.91 -15.06
CA TRP A 317 16.45 0.85 -15.51
C TRP A 317 15.49 1.50 -14.52
N PHE A 318 15.91 1.66 -13.26
CA PHE A 318 15.09 2.15 -12.15
C PHE A 318 15.56 3.52 -11.67
N ASP A 319 14.63 4.48 -11.65
CA ASP A 319 14.89 5.86 -11.23
C ASP A 319 14.90 6.03 -9.70
N THR A 320 14.48 5.00 -8.96
CA THR A 320 14.42 5.01 -7.49
C THR A 320 15.81 5.13 -6.86
N SER A 321 15.86 5.74 -5.68
CA SER A 321 17.05 5.68 -4.81
C SER A 321 17.12 4.40 -3.97
N GLN A 322 16.01 3.68 -3.81
CA GLN A 322 15.89 2.49 -2.97
C GLN A 322 15.95 1.21 -3.79
N VAL A 323 16.65 0.20 -3.29
CA VAL A 323 16.69 -1.14 -3.87
C VAL A 323 16.61 -2.17 -2.76
N HIS A 324 16.00 -3.31 -3.04
CA HIS A 324 15.91 -4.43 -2.11
C HIS A 324 16.76 -5.60 -2.62
N ILE A 325 17.58 -6.20 -1.74
CA ILE A 325 18.53 -7.24 -2.11
C ILE A 325 18.07 -8.65 -1.73
N GLY A 326 16.82 -8.80 -1.25
CA GLY A 326 16.29 -10.06 -0.72
C GLY A 326 16.97 -10.43 0.59
N ALA A 327 17.84 -11.42 0.56
CA ALA A 327 18.71 -11.85 1.66
C ALA A 327 18.03 -12.65 2.77
N ASP A 328 16.91 -13.29 2.48
CA ASP A 328 16.29 -14.25 3.38
C ASP A 328 16.76 -15.69 3.14
N GLU A 329 16.44 -16.54 4.06
CA GLU A 329 16.51 -18.01 4.05
C GLU A 329 17.82 -18.67 3.59
N TYR A 330 18.95 -17.96 3.64
CA TYR A 330 20.25 -18.59 3.39
C TYR A 330 20.64 -19.58 4.49
N ALA A 331 21.51 -20.53 4.18
CA ALA A 331 21.95 -21.57 5.11
C ALA A 331 22.60 -20.99 6.38
N LEU A 332 22.08 -21.34 7.56
CA LEU A 332 22.51 -20.80 8.86
C LEU A 332 24.00 -21.06 9.16
N SER A 333 24.54 -22.19 8.70
CA SER A 333 25.97 -22.52 8.85
C SER A 333 26.90 -21.64 8.01
N GLY A 334 26.33 -20.85 7.07
CA GLY A 334 27.05 -19.89 6.22
C GLY A 334 27.01 -18.45 6.72
N ALA A 335 26.64 -18.19 7.98
CA ALA A 335 26.34 -16.86 8.50
C ALA A 335 27.48 -15.82 8.30
N ASP A 336 28.74 -16.19 8.42
CA ASP A 336 29.87 -15.27 8.19
C ASP A 336 29.97 -14.84 6.73
N HIS A 337 29.89 -15.78 5.79
CA HIS A 337 29.92 -15.48 4.36
C HIS A 337 28.67 -14.72 3.91
N TYR A 338 27.51 -15.06 4.46
CA TYR A 338 26.26 -14.34 4.24
C TYR A 338 26.39 -12.86 4.64
N ARG A 339 26.86 -12.56 5.86
CA ARG A 339 27.03 -11.17 6.30
C ARG A 339 28.10 -10.43 5.50
N GLN A 340 29.14 -11.13 5.07
CA GLN A 340 30.16 -10.57 4.20
C GLN A 340 29.60 -10.23 2.82
N PHE A 341 28.72 -11.10 2.28
CA PHE A 341 28.01 -10.86 1.03
C PHE A 341 27.11 -9.61 1.12
N ILE A 342 26.27 -9.51 2.16
CA ILE A 342 25.41 -8.34 2.39
C ILE A 342 26.22 -7.05 2.42
N ASN A 343 27.26 -6.99 3.26
CA ASN A 343 28.09 -5.78 3.37
C ASN A 343 28.80 -5.43 2.05
N THR A 344 29.21 -6.42 1.27
CA THR A 344 29.87 -6.21 -0.01
C THR A 344 28.90 -5.62 -1.04
N LEU A 345 27.67 -6.17 -1.06
CA LEU A 345 26.64 -5.73 -2.00
C LEU A 345 26.11 -4.34 -1.61
N ASP A 346 25.84 -4.11 -0.32
CA ASP A 346 25.44 -2.80 0.20
C ASP A 346 26.47 -1.71 -0.14
N ALA A 347 27.74 -1.95 0.19
CA ALA A 347 28.81 -0.99 -0.12
C ALA A 347 28.90 -0.69 -1.62
N TYR A 348 28.67 -1.71 -2.47
CA TYR A 348 28.65 -1.55 -3.92
C TYR A 348 27.47 -0.69 -4.39
N LEU A 349 26.26 -0.97 -3.91
CA LEU A 349 25.04 -0.25 -4.28
C LEU A 349 25.03 1.19 -3.77
N ARG A 350 25.50 1.41 -2.53
CA ARG A 350 25.68 2.77 -1.99
C ARG A 350 26.67 3.60 -2.79
N LYS A 351 27.76 3.01 -3.27
CA LYS A 351 28.70 3.69 -4.18
C LYS A 351 28.02 4.11 -5.48
N LYS A 352 26.92 3.46 -5.86
CA LYS A 352 26.05 3.84 -6.99
C LYS A 352 24.96 4.85 -6.60
N GLY A 353 24.97 5.34 -5.35
CA GLY A 353 24.00 6.32 -4.84
C GLY A 353 22.65 5.72 -4.40
N LYS A 354 22.61 4.41 -4.15
CA LYS A 354 21.38 3.73 -3.70
C LYS A 354 21.36 3.53 -2.19
N THR A 355 20.17 3.51 -1.61
CA THR A 355 19.88 2.98 -0.28
C THR A 355 19.43 1.53 -0.41
N VAL A 356 19.77 0.71 0.57
CA VAL A 356 19.55 -0.75 0.51
C VAL A 356 18.60 -1.19 1.60
N SER A 357 17.62 -2.01 1.25
CA SER A 357 16.78 -2.78 2.18
C SER A 357 16.96 -4.28 1.96
N MET A 358 16.61 -5.07 2.97
CA MET A 358 16.68 -6.52 2.94
C MET A 358 15.64 -7.16 3.86
N TRP A 359 15.22 -8.38 3.53
CA TRP A 359 14.45 -9.21 4.45
C TRP A 359 15.24 -9.52 5.72
N GLY A 360 14.59 -9.37 6.85
CA GLY A 360 15.22 -9.56 8.15
C GLY A 360 15.67 -10.99 8.40
N SER A 361 16.98 -11.19 8.69
CA SER A 361 17.57 -12.51 8.94
C SER A 361 18.64 -12.50 10.04
N LEU A 362 18.92 -11.35 10.64
CA LEU A 362 20.12 -11.17 11.46
C LEU A 362 20.06 -11.80 12.85
N THR A 363 18.88 -12.17 13.34
CA THR A 363 18.71 -12.89 14.62
C THR A 363 19.19 -14.34 14.51
N VAL A 364 18.92 -15.00 13.39
CA VAL A 364 19.33 -16.41 13.14
C VAL A 364 20.71 -16.50 12.49
N MET A 365 21.06 -15.57 11.60
CA MET A 365 22.36 -15.51 10.91
C MET A 365 23.43 -14.90 11.83
N LYS A 366 23.69 -15.58 12.96
CA LYS A 366 24.60 -15.12 14.02
C LYS A 366 26.06 -15.15 13.56
N SER A 367 26.74 -14.01 13.71
CA SER A 367 28.16 -13.84 13.37
C SER A 367 28.74 -12.65 14.12
N ASN A 368 30.08 -12.60 14.22
CA ASN A 368 30.81 -11.43 14.71
C ASN A 368 30.95 -10.32 13.65
N ILE A 369 30.66 -10.63 12.38
CA ILE A 369 30.66 -9.65 11.29
C ILE A 369 29.43 -8.76 11.47
N LYS A 370 29.68 -7.45 11.65
CA LYS A 370 28.63 -6.45 11.77
C LYS A 370 28.05 -6.11 10.40
N ILE A 371 26.74 -5.93 10.33
CA ILE A 371 26.06 -5.36 9.16
C ILE A 371 25.96 -3.85 9.35
N ASP A 372 26.09 -3.09 8.25
CA ASP A 372 25.89 -1.64 8.26
C ASP A 372 24.43 -1.31 8.62
N THR A 373 24.26 -0.51 9.67
CA THR A 373 22.92 -0.17 10.19
C THR A 373 22.15 0.83 9.32
N ALA A 374 22.75 1.32 8.27
CA ALA A 374 22.04 2.11 7.29
C ALA A 374 21.28 1.26 6.25
N ILE A 375 21.39 -0.08 6.31
CA ILE A 375 20.48 -1.00 5.63
C ILE A 375 19.14 -1.01 6.39
N THR A 376 18.03 -0.87 5.67
CA THR A 376 16.69 -1.04 6.24
C THR A 376 16.34 -2.51 6.32
N ILE A 377 15.72 -2.93 7.42
CA ILE A 377 15.31 -4.31 7.64
C ILE A 377 13.79 -4.44 7.49
N ASP A 378 13.35 -5.25 6.56
CA ASP A 378 11.94 -5.63 6.40
C ASP A 378 11.69 -6.87 7.25
N ASP A 379 11.05 -6.68 8.41
CA ASP A 379 10.80 -7.77 9.37
C ASP A 379 9.59 -8.60 8.95
N TRP A 380 9.88 -9.70 8.27
CA TRP A 380 8.90 -10.66 7.80
C TRP A 380 8.62 -11.81 8.80
N ASP A 381 9.59 -12.15 9.64
CA ASP A 381 9.43 -13.13 10.73
C ASP A 381 10.29 -12.75 11.94
N ASN A 382 9.63 -12.54 13.07
CA ASN A 382 10.27 -12.13 14.33
C ASN A 382 11.33 -13.11 14.86
N SER A 383 11.33 -14.37 14.40
CA SER A 383 12.37 -15.34 14.76
C SER A 383 13.61 -15.21 13.88
N TRP A 384 13.44 -14.70 12.64
CA TRP A 384 14.54 -14.40 11.73
C TRP A 384 15.16 -13.03 12.02
N ALA A 385 14.33 -12.04 12.32
CA ALA A 385 14.76 -10.73 12.80
C ALA A 385 13.89 -10.30 13.99
N ASN A 386 14.44 -10.26 15.19
CA ASN A 386 13.71 -9.73 16.34
C ASN A 386 13.62 -8.21 16.22
N PRO A 387 12.44 -7.61 16.07
CA PRO A 387 12.32 -6.18 15.78
C PRO A 387 12.93 -5.30 16.86
N VAL A 388 12.80 -5.68 18.14
CA VAL A 388 13.39 -4.94 19.26
C VAL A 388 14.91 -4.99 19.23
N ASP A 389 15.49 -6.15 18.93
CA ASP A 389 16.94 -6.31 18.81
C ASP A 389 17.49 -5.53 17.60
N MET A 390 16.75 -5.49 16.49
CA MET A 390 17.15 -4.73 15.30
C MET A 390 17.21 -3.21 15.59
N VAL A 391 16.17 -2.68 16.20
CA VAL A 391 16.11 -1.26 16.60
C VAL A 391 17.20 -0.93 17.64
N GLN A 392 17.44 -1.80 18.62
CA GLN A 392 18.51 -1.61 19.60
C GLN A 392 19.92 -1.62 18.98
N GLN A 393 20.10 -2.31 17.86
CA GLN A 393 21.34 -2.28 17.09
C GLN A 393 21.46 -1.03 16.18
N GLY A 394 20.41 -0.23 16.07
CA GLY A 394 20.37 1.01 15.29
C GLY A 394 19.85 0.87 13.87
N PHE A 395 19.24 -0.25 13.51
CA PHE A 395 18.58 -0.42 12.20
C PHE A 395 17.26 0.32 12.14
N HIS A 396 16.94 0.86 10.97
CA HIS A 396 15.56 1.18 10.62
C HIS A 396 14.84 -0.09 10.19
N ILE A 397 13.52 -0.15 10.47
CA ILE A 397 12.73 -1.34 10.28
C ILE A 397 11.38 -1.01 9.64
N ILE A 398 10.93 -1.90 8.77
CA ILE A 398 9.58 -1.93 8.18
C ILE A 398 8.88 -3.18 8.70
N ASN A 399 7.64 -3.04 9.18
CA ASN A 399 6.85 -4.18 9.60
C ASN A 399 6.25 -4.88 8.38
N ALA A 400 6.81 -6.02 8.01
CA ALA A 400 6.33 -6.90 6.96
C ALA A 400 5.94 -8.29 7.51
N ASN A 401 5.57 -8.38 8.80
CA ASN A 401 5.42 -9.66 9.50
C ASN A 401 4.45 -10.61 8.82
N GLY A 402 4.94 -11.73 8.31
CA GLY A 402 4.19 -12.65 7.47
C GLY A 402 2.98 -13.29 8.17
N LYS A 403 3.00 -13.40 9.49
CA LYS A 403 1.85 -13.90 10.27
C LYS A 403 0.66 -12.95 10.29
N LEU A 404 0.86 -11.70 9.88
CA LEU A 404 -0.17 -10.66 9.87
C LEU A 404 -0.39 -10.07 8.47
N LEU A 405 0.67 -10.02 7.64
CA LEU A 405 0.73 -9.17 6.44
C LEU A 405 1.04 -9.94 5.15
N TYR A 406 1.20 -11.28 5.18
CA TYR A 406 1.42 -12.07 3.97
C TYR A 406 0.13 -12.67 3.43
N ILE A 407 -0.12 -12.43 2.16
CA ILE A 407 -1.12 -13.11 1.33
C ILE A 407 -0.39 -14.15 0.51
N VAL A 408 -0.71 -15.44 0.72
CA VAL A 408 -0.12 -16.55 -0.05
C VAL A 408 -1.26 -17.44 -0.56
N PRO A 409 -1.81 -17.14 -1.73
CA PRO A 409 -3.03 -17.77 -2.23
C PRO A 409 -2.93 -19.30 -2.23
N LYS A 410 -3.91 -19.95 -1.59
CA LYS A 410 -4.06 -21.41 -1.55
C LYS A 410 -2.87 -22.19 -0.94
N ALA A 411 -1.95 -21.52 -0.27
CA ALA A 411 -0.77 -22.16 0.31
C ALA A 411 -1.06 -22.95 1.60
N GLY A 412 -1.96 -22.44 2.45
CA GLY A 412 -2.40 -23.10 3.69
C GLY A 412 -1.45 -22.93 4.88
N TYR A 413 -0.28 -22.34 4.71
CA TYR A 413 0.71 -22.04 5.77
C TYR A 413 0.84 -20.55 6.09
N PHE A 414 0.39 -19.68 5.21
CA PHE A 414 0.11 -18.26 5.43
C PHE A 414 -1.35 -17.96 5.09
N HIS A 415 -1.76 -16.70 5.20
CA HIS A 415 -3.13 -16.30 4.90
C HIS A 415 -3.42 -16.37 3.39
N ASP A 416 -4.59 -16.93 3.05
CA ASP A 416 -5.15 -16.80 1.70
C ASP A 416 -5.73 -15.40 1.48
N TYR A 417 -6.31 -14.82 2.55
CA TYR A 417 -6.76 -13.42 2.67
C TYR A 417 -6.31 -12.88 4.02
N LEU A 418 -5.89 -11.63 4.09
CA LEU A 418 -5.60 -11.01 5.39
C LEU A 418 -6.89 -10.88 6.22
N ASP A 419 -6.76 -11.05 7.53
CA ASP A 419 -7.84 -10.71 8.47
C ASP A 419 -7.91 -9.19 8.63
N THR A 420 -8.57 -8.54 7.65
CA THR A 420 -8.68 -7.08 7.61
C THR A 420 -9.46 -6.49 8.77
N LYS A 421 -10.36 -7.28 9.40
CA LYS A 421 -11.04 -6.84 10.62
C LYS A 421 -10.08 -6.76 11.80
N LEU A 422 -9.29 -7.80 12.00
CA LEU A 422 -8.27 -7.83 13.04
C LEU A 422 -7.23 -6.71 12.83
N LEU A 423 -6.79 -6.52 11.59
CA LEU A 423 -5.84 -5.44 11.25
C LEU A 423 -6.46 -4.06 11.52
N TYR A 424 -7.70 -3.83 11.13
CA TYR A 424 -8.37 -2.55 11.36
C TYR A 424 -8.58 -2.26 12.85
N GLU A 425 -9.04 -3.25 13.62
CA GLU A 425 -9.44 -3.05 15.03
C GLU A 425 -8.27 -3.14 16.03
N GLN A 426 -7.22 -3.93 15.74
CA GLN A 426 -6.24 -4.32 16.74
C GLN A 426 -4.77 -4.11 16.33
N TRP A 427 -4.46 -3.98 15.03
CA TRP A 427 -3.09 -3.84 14.57
C TRP A 427 -2.73 -2.37 14.35
N GLU A 428 -1.49 -2.04 14.69
CA GLU A 428 -0.79 -0.82 14.31
C GLU A 428 0.61 -1.20 13.81
N PRO A 429 1.28 -0.38 12.98
CA PRO A 429 2.59 -0.73 12.42
C PRO A 429 3.67 -1.09 13.44
N ASN A 430 3.59 -0.59 14.66
CA ASN A 430 4.50 -0.96 15.75
C ASN A 430 4.20 -2.33 16.38
N ILE A 431 3.14 -3.03 15.95
CA ILE A 431 2.72 -4.33 16.48
C ILE A 431 3.23 -5.43 15.55
N PHE A 432 4.32 -6.08 15.94
CA PHE A 432 4.92 -7.22 15.24
C PHE A 432 4.36 -8.57 15.71
N ALA A 433 3.72 -8.58 16.87
CA ALA A 433 3.07 -9.77 17.42
C ALA A 433 1.91 -9.39 18.34
N LEU A 434 0.70 -9.81 18.00
CA LEU A 434 -0.49 -9.55 18.80
C LEU A 434 -0.46 -10.28 20.16
N ALA A 435 0.06 -11.51 20.18
CA ALA A 435 0.11 -12.34 21.39
C ALA A 435 1.36 -12.13 22.25
N ASN A 436 2.34 -11.37 21.78
CA ASN A 436 3.61 -11.17 22.51
C ASN A 436 4.10 -9.72 22.39
N SER A 437 3.64 -8.88 23.28
CA SER A 437 3.98 -7.44 23.29
C SER A 437 5.48 -7.14 23.47
N ARG A 438 6.30 -8.12 23.88
CA ARG A 438 7.77 -7.95 24.01
C ARG A 438 8.47 -7.88 22.65
N LEU A 439 7.78 -8.25 21.58
CA LEU A 439 8.26 -8.14 20.22
C LEU A 439 7.75 -6.87 19.53
N ASN A 440 6.95 -6.06 20.20
CA ASN A 440 6.39 -4.84 19.64
C ASN A 440 7.27 -3.64 19.99
N LEU A 441 7.34 -2.69 19.07
CA LEU A 441 8.02 -1.41 19.29
C LEU A 441 7.11 -0.44 20.04
N LEU A 442 7.68 0.65 20.52
CA LEU A 442 6.88 1.76 21.02
C LEU A 442 6.11 2.43 19.88
N PRO A 443 4.90 2.95 20.13
CA PRO A 443 4.27 3.86 19.19
C PRO A 443 5.22 5.02 18.87
N ASN A 444 5.32 5.39 17.60
CA ASN A 444 6.21 6.46 17.12
C ASN A 444 7.72 6.21 17.37
N ASP A 445 8.17 4.97 17.44
CA ASP A 445 9.60 4.67 17.46
C ASP A 445 10.27 5.26 16.20
N PRO A 446 11.32 6.08 16.34
CA PRO A 446 11.93 6.77 15.20
C PRO A 446 12.63 5.83 14.20
N HIS A 447 12.87 4.59 14.56
CA HIS A 447 13.44 3.57 13.68
C HIS A 447 12.36 2.82 12.89
N LEU A 448 11.09 2.89 13.29
CA LEU A 448 9.99 2.28 12.56
C LEU A 448 9.56 3.18 11.40
N LEU A 449 9.85 2.78 10.18
CA LEU A 449 9.49 3.55 8.99
C LEU A 449 8.02 3.42 8.61
N GLY A 450 7.41 2.27 8.90
CA GLY A 450 6.02 1.98 8.58
C GLY A 450 5.74 0.50 8.44
N GLY A 451 4.96 0.14 7.43
CA GLY A 451 4.61 -1.24 7.17
C GLY A 451 4.42 -1.55 5.69
N MET A 452 4.60 -2.81 5.36
CA MET A 452 4.41 -3.36 4.03
C MET A 452 3.66 -4.69 4.14
N PHE A 453 2.71 -4.93 3.25
CA PHE A 453 2.14 -6.26 3.09
C PHE A 453 2.61 -6.86 1.76
N ALA A 454 2.66 -8.19 1.71
CA ALA A 454 3.20 -8.91 0.57
C ALA A 454 2.20 -9.91 0.01
N GLU A 455 2.17 -10.02 -1.33
CA GLU A 455 1.48 -11.08 -2.05
C GLU A 455 2.51 -12.00 -2.69
N TRP A 456 2.49 -13.28 -2.31
CA TRP A 456 3.40 -14.31 -2.76
C TRP A 456 2.72 -15.36 -3.63
N ASN A 457 3.35 -15.76 -4.73
CA ASN A 457 2.80 -16.71 -5.69
C ASN A 457 3.41 -18.13 -5.58
N ASP A 458 3.59 -18.62 -4.34
CA ASP A 458 4.22 -19.91 -4.02
C ASP A 458 3.63 -21.12 -4.76
N LYS A 459 2.33 -21.06 -5.08
CA LYS A 459 1.60 -22.15 -5.74
C LYS A 459 1.66 -22.11 -7.26
N LEU A 460 2.43 -21.21 -7.82
CA LEU A 460 2.71 -21.02 -9.24
C LEU A 460 1.49 -20.82 -10.18
N GLY A 461 1.62 -19.79 -10.96
CA GLY A 461 1.02 -19.43 -12.25
C GLY A 461 -0.46 -19.78 -12.47
N SER A 462 -0.77 -20.96 -12.93
CA SER A 462 -2.10 -21.30 -13.43
C SER A 462 -3.19 -21.52 -12.38
N VAL A 463 -2.81 -21.55 -11.09
CA VAL A 463 -3.73 -21.82 -9.98
C VAL A 463 -4.39 -20.55 -9.47
N VAL A 464 -3.76 -19.38 -9.70
CA VAL A 464 -4.19 -18.07 -9.25
C VAL A 464 -4.17 -17.11 -10.43
N SER A 465 -5.33 -16.57 -10.80
CA SER A 465 -5.45 -15.55 -11.85
C SER A 465 -5.11 -14.15 -11.32
N ASP A 466 -4.94 -13.17 -12.21
CA ASP A 466 -4.75 -11.78 -11.82
C ASP A 466 -5.97 -11.25 -11.04
N ALA A 467 -7.19 -11.72 -11.37
CA ALA A 467 -8.41 -11.41 -10.63
C ALA A 467 -8.40 -11.99 -9.21
N ASP A 468 -7.91 -13.22 -9.04
CA ASP A 468 -7.77 -13.84 -7.72
C ASP A 468 -6.77 -13.07 -6.84
N VAL A 469 -5.69 -12.55 -7.42
CA VAL A 469 -4.72 -11.71 -6.71
C VAL A 469 -5.38 -10.39 -6.32
N HIS A 470 -6.02 -9.70 -7.25
CA HIS A 470 -6.67 -8.42 -6.96
C HIS A 470 -7.77 -8.53 -5.90
N GLU A 471 -8.58 -9.58 -5.92
CA GLU A 471 -9.61 -9.84 -4.91
C GLU A 471 -9.03 -9.92 -3.48
N ARG A 472 -7.83 -10.49 -3.35
CA ARG A 472 -7.14 -10.64 -2.06
C ARG A 472 -6.44 -9.36 -1.60
N VAL A 473 -5.80 -8.70 -2.54
CA VAL A 473 -4.99 -7.49 -2.30
C VAL A 473 -5.88 -6.28 -2.01
N LYS A 474 -7.01 -6.13 -2.70
CA LYS A 474 -7.88 -4.94 -2.58
C LYS A 474 -8.29 -4.62 -1.13
N PRO A 475 -8.92 -5.52 -0.36
CA PRO A 475 -9.30 -5.22 1.02
C PRO A 475 -8.10 -5.02 1.94
N ALA A 476 -6.97 -5.68 1.68
CA ALA A 476 -5.73 -5.47 2.41
C ALA A 476 -5.17 -4.07 2.17
N MET A 477 -5.08 -3.64 0.90
CA MET A 477 -4.64 -2.30 0.50
C MET A 477 -5.46 -1.20 1.17
N GLN A 478 -6.78 -1.31 1.13
CA GLN A 478 -7.70 -0.36 1.75
C GLN A 478 -7.48 -0.27 3.27
N THR A 479 -7.35 -1.40 3.94
CA THR A 479 -7.17 -1.46 5.39
C THR A 479 -5.81 -0.91 5.81
N LEU A 480 -4.74 -1.35 5.15
CA LEU A 480 -3.38 -0.93 5.52
C LEU A 480 -3.12 0.54 5.18
N SER A 481 -3.69 1.05 4.08
CA SER A 481 -3.61 2.47 3.78
C SER A 481 -4.19 3.34 4.90
N GLN A 482 -5.35 2.92 5.46
CA GLN A 482 -5.96 3.59 6.61
C GLN A 482 -5.03 3.59 7.84
N LYS A 483 -4.42 2.44 8.14
CA LYS A 483 -3.56 2.26 9.31
C LYS A 483 -2.22 3.01 9.18
N LEU A 484 -1.66 3.02 7.99
CA LEU A 484 -0.36 3.62 7.71
C LEU A 484 -0.41 5.13 7.49
N TRP A 485 -1.54 5.65 6.97
CA TRP A 485 -1.72 7.10 6.76
C TRP A 485 -2.31 7.79 7.99
N SER A 486 -3.44 7.31 8.50
CA SER A 486 -4.19 8.02 9.55
C SER A 486 -4.11 7.37 10.92
N GLY A 487 -3.54 6.17 11.03
CA GLY A 487 -3.56 5.38 12.26
C GLY A 487 -4.97 4.88 12.59
N SER A 488 -5.20 4.61 13.88
CA SER A 488 -6.53 4.21 14.37
C SER A 488 -7.50 5.37 14.25
N THR A 489 -8.53 5.21 13.43
CA THR A 489 -9.59 6.21 13.31
C THR A 489 -10.57 6.13 14.46
N ALA A 490 -10.69 7.21 15.20
CA ALA A 490 -11.78 7.34 16.15
C ALA A 490 -13.11 7.50 15.40
N GLY A 491 -14.05 6.60 15.60
CA GLY A 491 -15.45 6.81 15.29
C GLY A 491 -16.08 6.00 14.15
N MET A 492 -15.31 5.27 13.34
CA MET A 492 -15.86 4.39 12.31
C MET A 492 -15.68 2.93 12.71
N THR A 493 -16.78 2.15 12.70
CA THR A 493 -16.70 0.69 12.91
C THR A 493 -16.12 0.02 11.67
N TYR A 494 -15.62 -1.21 11.83
CA TYR A 494 -15.12 -1.98 10.69
C TYR A 494 -16.18 -2.19 9.59
N ASP A 495 -17.43 -2.44 9.98
CA ASP A 495 -18.52 -2.63 9.02
C ASP A 495 -18.81 -1.35 8.20
N GLN A 496 -18.78 -0.18 8.84
CA GLN A 496 -18.88 1.11 8.15
C GLN A 496 -17.68 1.35 7.23
N PHE A 497 -16.47 1.01 7.69
CA PHE A 497 -15.26 1.08 6.87
C PHE A 497 -15.36 0.18 5.63
N GLN A 498 -15.83 -1.05 5.77
CA GLN A 498 -16.03 -1.96 4.63
C GLN A 498 -17.05 -1.43 3.62
N GLN A 499 -18.16 -0.85 4.11
CA GLN A 499 -19.15 -0.24 3.22
C GLN A 499 -18.52 0.92 2.45
N LEU A 500 -17.81 1.82 3.12
CA LEU A 500 -17.08 2.92 2.49
C LEU A 500 -16.04 2.43 1.48
N ALA A 501 -15.29 1.37 1.82
CA ALA A 501 -14.29 0.77 0.95
C ALA A 501 -14.91 0.21 -0.36
N GLN A 502 -16.12 -0.35 -0.26
CA GLN A 502 -16.88 -0.81 -1.44
C GLN A 502 -17.38 0.37 -2.29
N GLU A 503 -17.85 1.44 -1.67
CA GLU A 503 -18.34 2.65 -2.36
C GLU A 503 -17.21 3.39 -3.08
N ILE A 504 -16.03 3.52 -2.46
CA ILE A 504 -14.83 4.13 -3.06
C ILE A 504 -14.29 3.26 -4.20
N GLY A 505 -14.23 1.94 -4.03
CA GLY A 505 -13.90 0.97 -5.08
C GLY A 505 -12.46 1.08 -5.61
N ASP A 506 -12.29 0.77 -6.90
CA ASP A 506 -11.00 0.82 -7.59
C ASP A 506 -10.66 2.26 -8.03
N ALA A 507 -9.38 2.48 -8.34
CA ALA A 507 -8.93 3.78 -8.83
C ALA A 507 -9.56 4.12 -10.20
N PRO A 508 -9.85 5.39 -10.46
CA PRO A 508 -10.34 5.81 -11.76
C PRO A 508 -9.34 5.48 -12.88
N GLY A 509 -9.85 5.13 -14.06
CA GLY A 509 -9.03 4.79 -15.22
C GLY A 509 -8.20 3.51 -15.08
N THR A 510 -8.56 2.60 -14.16
CA THR A 510 -7.99 1.25 -14.06
C THR A 510 -8.91 0.21 -14.67
N HIS A 511 -8.29 -0.86 -15.18
CA HIS A 511 -8.98 -2.02 -15.76
C HIS A 511 -8.64 -3.29 -14.97
N LEU A 512 -8.55 -3.14 -13.63
CA LEU A 512 -8.25 -4.25 -12.73
C LEU A 512 -9.32 -5.34 -12.88
N PRO A 513 -8.91 -6.60 -12.99
CA PRO A 513 -9.84 -7.69 -13.23
C PRO A 513 -10.75 -7.90 -12.03
N GLN A 514 -12.05 -7.97 -12.28
CA GLN A 514 -13.06 -8.20 -11.24
C GLN A 514 -13.35 -9.70 -11.15
N THR A 515 -13.44 -10.22 -9.93
CA THR A 515 -13.98 -11.57 -9.72
C THR A 515 -15.47 -11.62 -10.02
N THR A 516 -15.92 -12.71 -10.63
CA THR A 516 -17.36 -12.94 -10.80
C THR A 516 -18.01 -13.15 -9.43
N LEU A 517 -19.33 -12.90 -9.33
CA LEU A 517 -20.13 -13.07 -8.10
C LEU A 517 -19.88 -14.39 -7.34
N ALA A 518 -19.44 -15.45 -8.03
CA ALA A 518 -19.04 -16.71 -7.42
C ALA A 518 -17.77 -16.58 -6.54
N GLY A 519 -16.84 -15.70 -6.87
CA GLY A 519 -15.65 -15.42 -6.06
C GLY A 519 -15.98 -14.67 -4.77
N ALA A 520 -16.90 -13.70 -4.83
CA ALA A 520 -17.35 -12.96 -3.65
C ALA A 520 -18.00 -13.85 -2.58
N PHE A 521 -18.74 -14.89 -2.98
CA PHE A 521 -19.29 -15.88 -2.04
C PHE A 521 -18.21 -16.77 -1.41
N ASN A 522 -17.14 -17.09 -2.14
CA ASN A 522 -16.01 -17.84 -1.59
C ASN A 522 -15.21 -17.02 -0.57
N HIS A 523 -15.15 -15.70 -0.70
CA HIS A 523 -14.54 -14.79 0.27
C HIS A 523 -15.23 -14.91 1.65
N PHE A 524 -16.56 -14.83 1.70
CA PHE A 524 -17.32 -15.02 2.95
C PHE A 524 -17.10 -16.41 3.57
N ALA A 525 -17.04 -17.45 2.75
CA ALA A 525 -16.82 -18.82 3.22
C ALA A 525 -15.38 -19.05 3.72
N ALA A 526 -14.37 -18.46 3.10
CA ALA A 526 -12.96 -18.59 3.47
C ALA A 526 -12.65 -17.87 4.79
N VAL A 527 -13.17 -16.66 5.00
CA VAL A 527 -13.05 -15.91 6.25
C VAL A 527 -13.68 -16.70 7.41
N PHE A 528 -14.84 -17.33 7.23
CA PHE A 528 -15.47 -18.16 8.26
C PHE A 528 -14.76 -19.50 8.50
N SER A 529 -14.04 -20.06 7.52
CA SER A 529 -13.31 -21.32 7.69
C SER A 529 -11.95 -21.13 8.37
N SER A 530 -11.28 -19.99 8.18
CA SER A 530 -10.01 -19.68 8.82
C SER A 530 -10.11 -19.51 10.35
N TYR A 531 -11.30 -19.19 10.87
CA TYR A 531 -11.55 -19.13 12.31
C TYR A 531 -11.56 -20.50 13.03
N ARG A 532 -11.47 -21.63 12.30
CA ARG A 532 -11.55 -23.00 12.88
C ARG A 532 -10.26 -23.79 12.84
N LEU A 533 -9.18 -23.26 12.32
CA LEU A 533 -7.92 -24.02 12.25
C LEU A 533 -6.89 -23.46 13.21
N ASN A 534 -6.66 -24.22 14.32
CA ASN A 534 -5.31 -24.27 14.92
C ASN A 534 -4.32 -24.50 13.78
N PRO A 535 -3.15 -23.84 13.77
CA PRO A 535 -2.16 -24.06 12.72
C PRO A 535 -1.88 -25.57 12.64
N PRO A 536 -1.97 -26.19 11.46
CA PRO A 536 -1.71 -27.61 11.33
C PRO A 536 -0.29 -27.90 11.81
N GLU A 537 -0.12 -29.02 12.45
CA GLU A 537 1.20 -29.57 12.87
C GLU A 537 2.24 -29.62 11.74
N ASP A 538 1.77 -29.60 10.49
CA ASP A 538 2.58 -29.53 9.27
C ASP A 538 3.43 -28.24 9.12
N ALA A 539 3.00 -27.11 9.65
CA ALA A 539 3.83 -25.90 9.67
C ALA A 539 5.08 -26.10 10.54
N ARG A 540 4.94 -26.87 11.63
CA ARG A 540 6.09 -27.32 12.45
C ARG A 540 6.94 -28.38 11.73
N GLN A 541 6.37 -29.21 10.88
CA GLN A 541 7.12 -30.22 10.13
C GLN A 541 7.91 -29.59 8.98
N ARG A 542 7.44 -28.57 8.30
CA ARG A 542 8.22 -27.84 7.27
C ARG A 542 9.37 -27.05 7.88
N TYR A 543 9.15 -26.39 9.02
CA TYR A 543 10.23 -25.80 9.82
C TYR A 543 11.30 -26.86 10.20
N GLN A 544 10.88 -28.11 10.47
CA GLN A 544 11.78 -29.22 10.74
C GLN A 544 12.37 -29.85 9.47
N TYR A 545 11.75 -29.73 8.30
CA TYR A 545 12.27 -30.27 7.05
C TYR A 545 13.47 -29.46 6.53
N ILE A 546 13.38 -28.14 6.63
CA ILE A 546 14.51 -27.23 6.36
C ILE A 546 15.66 -27.50 7.36
N HIS A 547 15.32 -27.86 8.60
CA HIS A 547 16.33 -28.18 9.65
C HIS A 547 16.79 -29.63 9.68
N ARG A 548 16.03 -30.63 9.18
CA ARG A 548 16.42 -32.05 9.17
C ARG A 548 17.22 -32.46 7.95
N GLY A 549 17.17 -31.75 6.85
CA GLY A 549 18.08 -31.96 5.71
C GLY A 549 19.54 -31.66 6.03
N LEU A 550 19.81 -31.04 7.19
CA LEU A 550 21.14 -30.65 7.65
C LEU A 550 21.74 -31.55 8.76
N SER A 551 21.03 -32.59 9.23
CA SER A 551 21.53 -33.46 10.32
C SER A 551 21.82 -34.90 9.91
N SER A 552 21.80 -35.25 8.62
CA SER A 552 22.17 -36.58 8.15
C SER A 552 22.99 -36.51 6.86
N SER A 553 24.23 -36.16 6.99
CA SER A 553 25.37 -36.67 6.21
C SER A 553 26.68 -36.24 6.87
#